data_35cc17e29b17687c64099130ed679937
#
_entry.id   35cc17e29b17687c64099130ed679937
#
_cell.length_a   1.000
_cell.length_b   1.000
_cell.length_c   1.000
_cell.angle_alpha   90.00
_cell.angle_beta   90.00
_cell.angle_gamma   90.00
#
_symmetry.space_group_name_H-M   'P 1'
#
loop_
_entity.id
_entity.type
_entity.pdbx_description
1 polymer ?
#
loop_
_entity_poly.entity_id
_entity_poly.type
_entity_poly.pdbx_seq_one_letter_code
_entity_poly.pdbx_strand_id
1 'polypeptide(L)'
;MTRTIVRVALAVVAAGTVALAFGSALAAGDVAKGKASFMKYGCWQCHGTEGQGSAITSAGKVLAPDPLPWESFSAFVRATNRAMPPYSEAVLPNADLADIHAYLSSIPKAKDYKSIPLLSQ
;
A
#
# COMPACT_ATOMS: atom_id res chain seq x y z
N MET A 1 -25.68 -74.23 -20.38
CA MET A 1 -26.37 -72.93 -20.38
C MET A 1 -25.67 -72.03 -19.36
N THR A 2 -24.69 -71.25 -19.82
CA THR A 2 -23.83 -70.44 -18.92
C THR A 2 -24.19 -68.98 -19.09
N ARG A 3 -24.77 -68.38 -18.08
CA ARG A 3 -25.13 -66.94 -18.07
C ARG A 3 -23.91 -66.13 -17.65
N THR A 4 -23.34 -65.41 -18.55
CA THR A 4 -22.25 -64.44 -18.32
C THR A 4 -22.87 -63.15 -17.76
N ILE A 5 -22.56 -62.80 -16.53
CA ILE A 5 -22.97 -61.54 -15.88
C ILE A 5 -21.86 -60.52 -16.21
N VAL A 6 -22.17 -59.56 -17.08
CA VAL A 6 -21.33 -58.38 -17.34
C VAL A 6 -21.52 -57.37 -16.20
N ARG A 7 -20.48 -57.18 -15.38
CA ARG A 7 -20.44 -56.13 -14.37
C ARG A 7 -19.93 -54.85 -15.01
N VAL A 8 -20.83 -53.89 -15.23
CA VAL A 8 -20.48 -52.53 -15.65
C VAL A 8 -20.03 -51.78 -14.37
N ALA A 9 -18.75 -51.47 -14.30
CA ALA A 9 -18.22 -50.63 -13.26
C ALA A 9 -18.44 -49.15 -13.68
N LEU A 10 -19.29 -48.44 -12.96
CA LEU A 10 -19.49 -47.00 -13.10
C LEU A 10 -18.35 -46.29 -12.39
N ALA A 11 -17.40 -45.72 -13.13
CA ALA A 11 -16.38 -44.84 -12.60
C ALA A 11 -16.98 -43.43 -12.46
N VAL A 12 -17.26 -43.00 -11.23
CA VAL A 12 -17.65 -41.62 -10.92
C VAL A 12 -16.37 -40.79 -10.90
N VAL A 13 -16.14 -40.01 -11.93
CA VAL A 13 -15.10 -38.96 -11.95
C VAL A 13 -15.62 -37.76 -11.17
N ALA A 14 -15.21 -37.61 -9.94
CA ALA A 14 -15.43 -36.39 -9.17
C ALA A 14 -14.49 -35.29 -9.70
N ALA A 15 -15.04 -34.42 -10.57
CA ALA A 15 -14.36 -33.21 -11.01
C ALA A 15 -14.37 -32.21 -9.84
N GLY A 16 -13.29 -32.22 -9.06
CA GLY A 16 -13.05 -31.21 -8.04
C GLY A 16 -12.76 -29.86 -8.71
N THR A 17 -13.72 -28.95 -8.71
CA THR A 17 -13.53 -27.55 -9.07
C THR A 17 -12.71 -26.89 -7.96
N VAL A 18 -11.38 -26.75 -8.18
CA VAL A 18 -10.54 -25.87 -7.37
C VAL A 18 -10.91 -24.43 -7.74
N ALA A 19 -11.76 -23.81 -6.95
CA ALA A 19 -12.01 -22.38 -7.02
C ALA A 19 -10.73 -21.68 -6.56
N LEU A 20 -9.91 -21.23 -7.50
CA LEU A 20 -8.83 -20.29 -7.26
C LEU A 20 -9.46 -18.97 -6.83
N ALA A 21 -9.57 -18.77 -5.53
CA ALA A 21 -9.86 -17.47 -4.96
C ALA A 21 -8.68 -16.54 -5.29
N PHE A 22 -8.77 -15.82 -6.40
CA PHE A 22 -7.95 -14.64 -6.64
C PHE A 22 -8.39 -13.55 -5.66
N GLY A 23 -8.00 -13.72 -4.39
CA GLY A 23 -7.95 -12.60 -3.49
C GLY A 23 -6.94 -11.63 -4.09
N SER A 24 -7.39 -10.44 -4.48
CA SER A 24 -6.50 -9.32 -4.77
C SER A 24 -5.80 -8.95 -3.47
N ALA A 25 -4.79 -9.73 -3.07
CA ALA A 25 -3.77 -9.24 -2.16
C ALA A 25 -3.16 -8.05 -2.91
N LEU A 26 -3.45 -6.83 -2.45
CA LEU A 26 -2.63 -5.68 -2.80
C LEU A 26 -1.20 -6.11 -2.47
N ALA A 27 -0.41 -6.34 -3.51
CA ALA A 27 0.99 -6.71 -3.33
C ALA A 27 1.58 -5.64 -2.41
N ALA A 28 2.30 -6.06 -1.37
CA ALA A 28 2.99 -5.13 -0.50
C ALA A 28 3.80 -4.19 -1.40
N GLY A 29 3.53 -2.87 -1.32
CA GLY A 29 4.12 -1.91 -2.24
C GLY A 29 5.65 -1.94 -2.17
N ASP A 30 6.29 -1.58 -3.26
CA ASP A 30 7.76 -1.51 -3.38
C ASP A 30 8.27 -0.20 -2.76
N VAL A 31 9.08 -0.30 -1.72
CA VAL A 31 9.64 0.86 -0.99
C VAL A 31 10.51 1.75 -1.87
N ALA A 32 11.33 1.18 -2.74
CA ALA A 32 12.23 1.95 -3.59
C ALA A 32 11.46 2.70 -4.69
N LYS A 33 10.49 2.04 -5.31
CA LYS A 33 9.57 2.70 -6.25
C LYS A 33 8.71 3.73 -5.55
N GLY A 34 8.28 3.46 -4.33
CA GLY A 34 7.51 4.38 -3.51
C GLY A 34 8.24 5.69 -3.25
N LYS A 35 9.53 5.64 -2.92
CA LYS A 35 10.36 6.83 -2.79
C LYS A 35 10.43 7.61 -4.11
N ALA A 36 10.67 6.92 -5.21
CA ALA A 36 10.72 7.55 -6.53
C ALA A 36 9.38 8.20 -6.91
N SER A 37 8.27 7.51 -6.67
CA SER A 37 6.92 8.00 -6.92
C SER A 37 6.55 9.18 -6.01
N PHE A 38 6.91 9.14 -4.73
CA PHE A 38 6.72 10.24 -3.78
C PHE A 38 7.39 11.53 -4.26
N MET A 39 8.59 11.42 -4.82
CA MET A 39 9.31 12.54 -5.42
C MET A 39 8.69 12.96 -6.76
N LYS A 40 8.39 12.01 -7.65
CA LYS A 40 7.83 12.24 -8.98
C LYS A 40 6.50 12.99 -8.95
N TYR A 41 5.60 12.63 -8.05
CA TYR A 41 4.27 13.24 -7.94
C TYR A 41 4.25 14.49 -7.05
N GLY A 42 5.39 14.96 -6.57
CA GLY A 42 5.51 16.23 -5.85
C GLY A 42 5.05 16.21 -4.40
N CYS A 43 4.78 15.05 -3.81
CA CYS A 43 4.34 14.93 -2.42
C CYS A 43 5.33 15.58 -1.44
N TRP A 44 6.62 15.47 -1.74
CA TRP A 44 7.72 16.02 -0.93
C TRP A 44 7.67 17.53 -0.79
N GLN A 45 7.09 18.26 -1.73
CA GLN A 45 7.06 19.74 -1.70
C GLN A 45 6.32 20.28 -0.47
N CYS A 46 5.30 19.58 -0.03
CA CYS A 46 4.55 19.92 1.18
C CYS A 46 4.91 19.04 2.37
N HIS A 47 5.20 17.76 2.14
CA HIS A 47 5.36 16.78 3.21
C HIS A 47 6.81 16.50 3.59
N GLY A 48 7.80 17.17 2.95
CA GLY A 48 9.21 16.89 3.14
C GLY A 48 9.66 15.60 2.44
N THR A 49 10.95 15.45 2.21
CA THR A 49 11.52 14.37 1.39
C THR A 49 11.33 12.96 1.97
N GLU A 50 11.06 12.89 3.27
CA GLU A 50 10.83 11.65 4.02
C GLU A 50 9.45 11.63 4.71
N GLY A 51 8.53 12.46 4.28
CA GLY A 51 7.20 12.55 4.91
C GLY A 51 7.23 13.12 6.32
N GLN A 52 8.33 13.79 6.70
CA GLN A 52 8.51 14.39 8.03
C GLN A 52 7.67 15.65 8.26
N GLY A 53 6.91 16.06 7.26
CA GLY A 53 6.16 17.32 7.29
C GLY A 53 7.01 18.51 6.86
N SER A 54 6.39 19.69 6.84
CA SER A 54 7.06 20.94 6.51
C SER A 54 6.95 21.92 7.66
N ALA A 55 8.11 22.48 8.05
CA ALA A 55 8.16 23.61 8.97
C ALA A 55 7.77 24.95 8.31
N ILE A 56 7.76 24.99 6.96
CA ILE A 56 7.53 26.22 6.19
C ILE A 56 6.05 26.37 5.84
N THR A 57 5.34 25.26 5.62
CA THR A 57 3.92 25.27 5.27
C THR A 57 3.11 24.50 6.32
N SER A 58 2.12 25.14 6.92
CA SER A 58 1.18 24.48 7.84
C SER A 58 0.33 23.39 7.15
N ALA A 59 0.36 23.33 5.82
CA ALA A 59 -0.38 22.36 5.02
C ALA A 59 0.29 20.96 5.00
N GLY A 60 1.62 20.91 5.16
CA GLY A 60 2.39 19.67 5.08
C GLY A 60 2.38 18.87 6.37
N LYS A 61 1.38 18.03 6.57
CA LYS A 61 1.31 17.12 7.73
C LYS A 61 2.44 16.09 7.68
N VAL A 62 2.88 15.67 8.87
CA VAL A 62 3.76 14.51 9.03
C VAL A 62 3.02 13.26 8.55
N LEU A 63 3.66 12.49 7.68
CA LEU A 63 3.11 11.26 7.09
C LEU A 63 3.85 10.02 7.58
N ALA A 64 5.16 10.13 7.80
CA ALA A 64 6.01 9.03 8.24
C ALA A 64 6.40 9.20 9.72
N PRO A 65 6.60 8.10 10.47
CA PRO A 65 6.61 6.70 10.02
C PRO A 65 5.23 6.01 9.97
N ASP A 66 4.20 6.67 10.46
CA ASP A 66 2.88 6.07 10.68
C ASP A 66 1.84 6.73 9.74
N PRO A 67 1.87 6.44 8.41
CA PRO A 67 0.84 6.93 7.51
C PRO A 67 -0.53 6.36 7.91
N LEU A 68 -1.60 7.02 7.49
CA LEU A 68 -2.94 6.49 7.67
C LEU A 68 -3.03 5.05 7.13
N PRO A 69 -3.88 4.18 7.70
CA PRO A 69 -4.19 2.88 7.12
C PRO A 69 -4.55 3.02 5.63
N TRP A 70 -4.19 2.02 4.83
CA TRP A 70 -4.27 2.08 3.36
C TRP A 70 -5.61 2.62 2.83
N GLU A 71 -6.72 2.12 3.33
CA GLU A 71 -8.05 2.52 2.88
C GLU A 71 -8.30 4.02 3.09
N SER A 72 -7.94 4.53 4.28
CA SER A 72 -8.08 5.95 4.62
C SER A 72 -7.08 6.81 3.86
N PHE A 73 -5.85 6.32 3.68
CA PHE A 73 -4.80 7.01 2.95
C PHE A 73 -5.18 7.19 1.47
N SER A 74 -5.58 6.11 0.82
CA SER A 74 -5.97 6.13 -0.59
C SER A 74 -7.22 6.98 -0.81
N ALA A 75 -8.25 6.82 0.02
CA ALA A 75 -9.47 7.62 -0.07
C ALA A 75 -9.19 9.12 0.10
N PHE A 76 -8.33 9.49 1.06
CA PHE A 76 -7.96 10.88 1.28
C PHE A 76 -7.22 11.46 0.06
N VAL A 77 -6.23 10.77 -0.47
CA VAL A 77 -5.46 11.23 -1.65
C VAL A 77 -6.37 11.43 -2.87
N ARG A 78 -7.41 10.60 -3.01
CA ARG A 78 -8.35 10.66 -4.14
C ARG A 78 -9.40 11.78 -4.03
N ALA A 79 -9.84 12.09 -2.82
CA ALA A 79 -11.04 12.92 -2.61
C ALA A 79 -10.82 14.13 -1.69
N THR A 80 -9.56 14.48 -1.38
CA THR A 80 -9.30 15.67 -0.55
C THR A 80 -9.82 16.94 -1.22
N ASN A 81 -10.38 17.84 -0.43
CA ASN A 81 -10.87 19.16 -0.85
C ASN A 81 -10.17 20.30 -0.07
N ARG A 82 -9.00 20.02 0.50
CA ARG A 82 -8.22 20.97 1.31
C ARG A 82 -7.04 21.52 0.52
N ALA A 83 -6.02 22.05 1.20
CA ALA A 83 -4.81 22.58 0.58
C ALA A 83 -4.04 21.54 -0.25
N MET A 84 -4.13 20.25 0.09
CA MET A 84 -3.60 19.18 -0.74
C MET A 84 -4.53 18.97 -1.95
N PRO A 85 -4.02 18.97 -3.20
CA PRO A 85 -4.83 18.66 -4.36
C PRO A 85 -5.21 17.18 -4.41
N PRO A 86 -6.41 16.82 -4.92
CA PRO A 86 -6.77 15.43 -5.14
C PRO A 86 -6.01 14.86 -6.35
N TYR A 87 -5.55 13.63 -6.24
CA TYR A 87 -4.89 12.90 -7.33
C TYR A 87 -5.84 11.85 -7.90
N SER A 88 -6.26 12.01 -9.15
CA SER A 88 -7.03 10.97 -9.84
C SER A 88 -6.14 9.74 -10.13
N GLU A 89 -6.75 8.59 -10.40
CA GLU A 89 -6.01 7.38 -10.77
C GLU A 89 -5.27 7.53 -12.10
N ALA A 90 -5.78 8.36 -13.01
CA ALA A 90 -5.10 8.67 -14.27
C ALA A 90 -3.79 9.46 -14.06
N VAL A 91 -3.69 10.26 -13.00
CA VAL A 91 -2.48 11.04 -12.65
C VAL A 91 -1.54 10.25 -11.78
N LEU A 92 -2.07 9.57 -10.76
CA LEU A 92 -1.32 8.75 -9.81
C LEU A 92 -1.97 7.36 -9.75
N PRO A 93 -1.45 6.37 -10.50
CA PRO A 93 -1.96 5.00 -10.49
C PRO A 93 -2.00 4.39 -9.09
N ASN A 94 -2.94 3.46 -8.86
CA ASN A 94 -3.09 2.80 -7.55
C ASN A 94 -1.83 2.02 -7.14
N ALA A 95 -1.11 1.44 -8.09
CA ALA A 95 0.17 0.76 -7.82
C ALA A 95 1.21 1.74 -7.27
N ASP A 96 1.40 2.89 -7.91
CA ASP A 96 2.35 3.92 -7.46
C ASP A 96 1.94 4.48 -6.10
N LEU A 97 0.63 4.63 -5.84
CA LEU A 97 0.13 5.08 -4.55
C LEU A 97 0.36 4.05 -3.44
N ALA A 98 0.21 2.76 -3.73
CA ALA A 98 0.53 1.67 -2.80
C ALA A 98 2.04 1.62 -2.49
N ASP A 99 2.88 1.82 -3.49
CA ASP A 99 4.32 1.92 -3.33
C ASP A 99 4.69 3.13 -2.42
N ILE A 100 4.08 4.29 -2.63
CA ILE A 100 4.25 5.47 -1.76
C ILE A 100 3.86 5.15 -0.32
N HIS A 101 2.74 4.49 -0.09
CA HIS A 101 2.32 4.09 1.25
C HIS A 101 3.33 3.15 1.91
N ALA A 102 3.86 2.16 1.18
CA ALA A 102 4.91 1.27 1.65
C ALA A 102 6.20 2.03 1.99
N TYR A 103 6.60 3.00 1.16
CA TYR A 103 7.75 3.85 1.43
C TYR A 103 7.58 4.63 2.74
N LEU A 104 6.47 5.33 2.93
CA LEU A 104 6.20 6.11 4.15
C LEU A 104 6.18 5.21 5.40
N SER A 105 5.62 4.01 5.29
CA SER A 105 5.58 3.02 6.37
C SER A 105 6.96 2.44 6.70
N SER A 106 7.90 2.46 5.76
CA SER A 106 9.25 1.91 5.94
C SER A 106 10.21 2.87 6.65
N ILE A 107 9.85 4.14 6.77
CA ILE A 107 10.71 5.15 7.38
C ILE A 107 10.78 4.92 8.89
N PRO A 108 11.98 4.81 9.48
CA PRO A 108 12.10 4.54 10.89
C PRO A 108 11.62 5.73 11.74
N LYS A 109 11.04 5.44 12.89
CA LYS A 109 10.69 6.47 13.87
C LYS A 109 11.93 7.25 14.30
N ALA A 110 11.82 8.57 14.35
CA ALA A 110 12.90 9.42 14.85
C ALA A 110 13.27 9.02 16.29
N LYS A 111 14.56 9.07 16.60
CA LYS A 111 15.04 8.86 17.96
C LYS A 111 14.47 9.93 18.88
N ASP A 112 14.16 9.56 20.11
CA ASP A 112 13.81 10.56 21.14
C ASP A 112 15.01 11.51 21.29
N TYR A 113 14.76 12.81 21.22
CA TYR A 113 15.80 13.83 21.38
C TYR A 113 16.58 13.68 22.70
N LYS A 114 15.91 13.20 23.76
CA LYS A 114 16.55 12.90 25.05
C LYS A 114 17.60 11.80 24.98
N SER A 115 17.53 10.93 23.94
CA SER A 115 18.53 9.89 23.70
C SER A 115 19.77 10.41 22.95
N ILE A 116 19.77 11.69 22.54
CA ILE A 116 20.86 12.32 21.80
C ILE A 116 21.64 13.19 22.78
N PRO A 117 22.88 12.82 23.16
CA PRO A 117 23.62 13.52 24.24
C PRO A 117 23.75 15.02 24.03
N LEU A 118 23.88 15.47 22.78
CA LEU A 118 23.98 16.91 22.46
C LEU A 118 22.67 17.68 22.60
N LEU A 119 21.52 17.01 22.63
CA LEU A 119 20.20 17.63 22.72
C LEU A 119 19.53 17.44 24.08
N SER A 120 20.13 16.63 24.95
CA SER A 120 19.60 16.28 26.28
C SER A 120 20.16 17.13 27.43
N GLN A 121 20.85 18.21 27.11
CA GLN A 121 21.44 19.15 28.11
C GLN A 121 20.42 20.11 28.67
#